data_d180579533607938f1e46e778626d1d6
#
_entry.id   d180579533607938f1e46e778626d1d6
#
_cell.length_a   1.000
_cell.length_b   1.000
_cell.length_c   1.000
_cell.angle_alpha   90.00
_cell.angle_beta   90.00
_cell.angle_gamma   90.00
#
_symmetry.space_group_name_H-M   'P 1'
#
loop_
_entity.id
_entity.type
_entity.pdbx_description
1 polymer ?
#
loop_
_entity_poly.entity_id
_entity_poly.type
_entity_poly.pdbx_seq_one_letter_code
_entity_poly.pdbx_strand_id
1 'polypeptide(L)'
;MTAGPAARGTSLLEGPNGAIELITTGSGLPATVFAHGVSGSIQSTRPFGSGVMGSRTFFHFRGYGASAPAATPLTYSALEADLRAVANHVGATQALGVSMGAGALCALLAVSPLRFERLVFTLPAALDRPRTDKALEGVELAAAAPLTDRAVLRAVIAPALVIAQEQDPEHPVWVAEQLAASLPNARLEVLAPGGILVRHRAAMRELIGGFLNGATPSTVVPSGQHGTM
;
A
#
# COMPACT_ATOMS: atom_id res chain seq x y z
N MET A 1 6.27 22.74 -5.34
CA MET A 1 4.82 22.89 -5.03
C MET A 1 4.71 23.38 -3.60
N THR A 2 3.91 24.41 -3.31
CA THR A 2 3.64 24.86 -1.93
C THR A 2 2.59 23.95 -1.30
N ALA A 3 2.76 23.61 -0.02
CA ALA A 3 1.76 22.85 0.73
C ALA A 3 0.41 23.58 0.69
N GLY A 4 -0.67 22.84 0.39
CA GLY A 4 -2.02 23.39 0.43
C GLY A 4 -2.55 23.47 1.86
N PRO A 5 -3.72 24.11 2.11
CA PRO A 5 -4.33 24.09 3.43
C PRO A 5 -4.76 22.68 3.82
N ALA A 6 -4.60 22.34 5.10
CA ALA A 6 -5.03 21.04 5.63
C ALA A 6 -6.54 20.83 5.44
N ALA A 7 -6.94 19.61 5.06
CA ALA A 7 -8.35 19.27 4.89
C ALA A 7 -9.08 19.20 6.24
N ARG A 8 -10.40 19.39 6.24
CA ARG A 8 -11.19 19.31 7.48
C ARG A 8 -11.05 17.93 8.14
N GLY A 9 -10.72 17.92 9.42
CA GLY A 9 -10.56 16.71 10.24
C GLY A 9 -9.20 16.04 10.12
N THR A 10 -8.24 16.62 9.39
CA THR A 10 -6.85 16.18 9.40
C THR A 10 -6.05 16.87 10.51
N SER A 11 -4.94 16.25 10.89
CA SER A 11 -3.92 16.80 11.78
C SER A 11 -2.56 16.78 11.10
N LEU A 12 -1.61 17.54 11.63
CA LEU A 12 -0.22 17.54 11.20
C LEU A 12 0.64 16.84 12.24
N LEU A 13 1.42 15.86 11.81
CA LEU A 13 2.46 15.20 12.59
C LEU A 13 3.81 15.83 12.20
N GLU A 14 4.61 16.22 13.19
CA GLU A 14 6.00 16.57 12.95
C GLU A 14 6.79 15.32 12.57
N GLY A 15 7.11 15.23 11.30
CA GLY A 15 7.87 14.12 10.72
C GLY A 15 9.37 14.42 10.65
N PRO A 16 10.21 13.45 10.23
CA PRO A 16 11.67 13.58 10.21
C PRO A 16 12.18 14.65 9.21
N ASN A 17 11.34 15.05 8.27
CA ASN A 17 11.68 16.02 7.23
C ASN A 17 10.52 17.02 6.99
N GLY A 18 9.83 17.42 8.05
CA GLY A 18 8.73 18.36 8.04
C GLY A 18 7.37 17.70 8.30
N ALA A 19 6.34 18.54 8.35
CA ALA A 19 5.00 18.11 8.74
C ALA A 19 4.38 17.09 7.77
N ILE A 20 3.65 16.12 8.33
CA ILE A 20 2.91 15.08 7.58
C ILE A 20 1.42 15.22 7.93
N GLU A 21 0.59 15.47 6.92
CA GLU A 21 -0.86 15.51 7.08
C GLU A 21 -1.44 14.10 7.18
N LEU A 22 -2.26 13.87 8.21
CA LEU A 22 -2.91 12.59 8.43
C LEU A 22 -4.33 12.72 8.98
N ILE A 23 -5.14 11.68 8.84
CA ILE A 23 -6.43 11.50 9.48
C ILE A 23 -6.56 10.08 9.99
N THR A 24 -7.02 9.92 11.23
CA THR A 24 -7.38 8.62 11.80
C THR A 24 -8.88 8.49 11.92
N THR A 25 -9.43 7.35 11.50
CA THR A 25 -10.85 7.00 11.60
C THR A 25 -11.01 5.65 12.29
N GLY A 26 -12.11 5.45 13.01
CA GLY A 26 -12.29 4.29 13.88
C GLY A 26 -11.47 4.44 15.17
N SER A 27 -11.41 3.39 15.97
CA SER A 27 -10.70 3.38 17.24
C SER A 27 -10.31 1.96 17.65
N GLY A 28 -9.35 1.84 18.56
CA GLY A 28 -8.87 0.55 19.07
C GLY A 28 -7.94 -0.19 18.10
N LEU A 29 -7.62 -1.42 18.47
CA LEU A 29 -6.75 -2.31 17.71
C LEU A 29 -7.56 -3.25 16.80
N PRO A 30 -6.95 -3.74 15.72
CA PRO A 30 -5.60 -3.38 15.23
C PRO A 30 -5.55 -1.95 14.70
N ALA A 31 -4.36 -1.36 14.70
CA ALA A 31 -4.11 -0.06 14.08
C ALA A 31 -3.46 -0.27 12.70
N THR A 32 -4.10 0.23 11.66
CA THR A 32 -3.67 0.07 10.26
C THR A 32 -3.29 1.41 9.64
N VAL A 33 -2.11 1.49 9.03
CA VAL A 33 -1.69 2.65 8.23
C VAL A 33 -1.88 2.37 6.74
N PHE A 34 -2.36 3.38 5.99
CA PHE A 34 -2.67 3.31 4.57
C PHE A 34 -1.83 4.32 3.79
N ALA A 35 -0.95 3.84 2.93
CA ALA A 35 -0.03 4.63 2.12
C ALA A 35 -0.53 4.73 0.67
N HIS A 36 -0.72 5.95 0.17
CA HIS A 36 -1.28 6.21 -1.16
C HIS A 36 -0.27 6.03 -2.30
N GLY A 37 -0.75 5.93 -3.54
CA GLY A 37 0.04 5.91 -4.78
C GLY A 37 0.44 7.30 -5.29
N VAL A 38 1.16 7.36 -6.41
CA VAL A 38 1.45 8.60 -7.15
C VAL A 38 0.12 9.28 -7.51
N SER A 39 0.07 10.59 -7.41
CA SER A 39 -1.15 11.40 -7.59
C SER A 39 -2.31 10.99 -6.65
N GLY A 40 -2.03 10.15 -5.66
CA GLY A 40 -3.00 9.72 -4.66
C GLY A 40 -3.22 10.76 -3.57
N SER A 41 -4.18 10.46 -2.71
CA SER A 41 -4.57 11.33 -1.59
C SER A 41 -5.16 10.50 -0.46
N ILE A 42 -5.38 11.13 0.68
CA ILE A 42 -6.18 10.58 1.78
C ILE A 42 -7.53 10.10 1.24
N GLN A 43 -8.21 10.90 0.40
CA GLN A 43 -9.54 10.59 -0.12
C GLN A 43 -9.54 9.36 -1.06
N SER A 44 -8.56 9.27 -1.95
CA SER A 44 -8.44 8.15 -2.89
C SER A 44 -8.04 6.85 -2.20
N THR A 45 -7.39 6.92 -1.02
CA THR A 45 -6.91 5.75 -0.28
C THR A 45 -7.93 5.24 0.74
N ARG A 46 -8.83 6.10 1.25
CA ARG A 46 -9.87 5.70 2.22
C ARG A 46 -10.73 4.50 1.81
N PRO A 47 -11.12 4.32 0.53
CA PRO A 47 -11.90 3.15 0.12
C PRO A 47 -11.25 1.81 0.46
N PHE A 48 -9.91 1.72 0.46
CA PHE A 48 -9.18 0.50 0.84
C PHE A 48 -9.33 0.14 2.32
N GLY A 49 -9.63 1.09 3.18
CA GLY A 49 -9.95 0.86 4.59
C GLY A 49 -11.42 0.47 4.86
N SER A 50 -12.25 0.35 3.81
CA SER A 50 -13.64 -0.06 3.96
C SER A 50 -13.72 -1.52 4.41
N GLY A 51 -14.33 -1.78 5.57
CA GLY A 51 -14.41 -3.13 6.15
C GLY A 51 -13.22 -3.51 7.04
N VAL A 52 -12.18 -2.69 7.16
CA VAL A 52 -11.07 -2.89 8.09
C VAL A 52 -11.48 -2.42 9.48
N MET A 53 -11.31 -3.28 10.48
CA MET A 53 -11.63 -3.00 11.89
C MET A 53 -10.51 -2.20 12.56
N GLY A 54 -10.79 -1.68 13.76
CA GLY A 54 -9.83 -0.91 14.54
C GLY A 54 -9.61 0.51 14.02
N SER A 55 -8.47 1.09 14.37
CA SER A 55 -8.09 2.43 13.91
C SER A 55 -7.42 2.38 12.54
N ARG A 56 -7.80 3.30 11.66
CA ARG A 56 -7.34 3.38 10.28
C ARG A 56 -6.79 4.76 10.03
N THR A 57 -5.48 4.85 9.78
CA THR A 57 -4.79 6.12 9.54
C THR A 57 -4.41 6.23 8.07
N PHE A 58 -4.88 7.29 7.45
CA PHE A 58 -4.57 7.71 6.09
C PHE A 58 -3.73 8.98 6.18
N PHE A 59 -2.72 9.11 5.33
CA PHE A 59 -1.84 10.26 5.38
C PHE A 59 -1.40 10.69 3.98
N HIS A 60 -0.91 11.91 3.85
CA HIS A 60 -0.23 12.36 2.66
C HIS A 60 1.28 12.24 2.83
N PHE A 61 1.95 11.60 1.89
CA PHE A 61 3.40 11.70 1.78
C PHE A 61 3.81 13.15 1.53
N ARG A 62 5.08 13.48 1.84
CA ARG A 62 5.65 14.79 1.46
C ARG A 62 5.40 15.11 0.00
N GLY A 63 5.14 16.38 -0.31
CA GLY A 63 4.77 16.84 -1.65
C GLY A 63 3.29 16.66 -1.99
N TYR A 64 2.48 16.09 -1.08
CA TYR A 64 1.05 15.90 -1.26
C TYR A 64 0.25 16.57 -0.15
N GLY A 65 -0.96 17.05 -0.47
CA GLY A 65 -1.87 17.67 0.48
C GLY A 65 -1.24 18.83 1.25
N ALA A 66 -1.42 18.84 2.56
CA ALA A 66 -0.80 19.80 3.47
C ALA A 66 0.50 19.31 4.10
N SER A 67 1.01 18.14 3.68
CA SER A 67 2.34 17.67 4.08
C SER A 67 3.44 18.58 3.55
N ALA A 68 4.60 18.58 4.23
CA ALA A 68 5.75 19.37 3.82
C ALA A 68 6.15 19.11 2.35
N PRO A 69 6.72 20.11 1.66
CA PRO A 69 7.18 19.95 0.30
C PRO A 69 8.18 18.79 0.16
N ALA A 70 8.12 18.07 -0.96
CA ALA A 70 9.11 17.05 -1.28
C ALA A 70 10.42 17.71 -1.70
N ALA A 71 11.54 17.11 -1.30
CA ALA A 71 12.83 17.38 -1.94
C ALA A 71 12.80 16.83 -3.38
N THR A 72 13.56 17.45 -4.27
CA THR A 72 13.72 16.98 -5.65
C THR A 72 15.12 16.39 -5.81
N PRO A 73 15.26 15.13 -6.24
CA PRO A 73 14.19 14.16 -6.53
C PRO A 73 13.56 13.58 -5.25
N LEU A 74 12.26 13.21 -5.33
CA LEU A 74 11.62 12.40 -4.30
C LEU A 74 12.16 10.97 -4.36
N THR A 75 12.49 10.37 -3.21
CA THR A 75 13.09 9.04 -3.13
C THR A 75 12.24 8.09 -2.29
N TYR A 76 12.35 6.78 -2.52
CA TYR A 76 11.70 5.77 -1.68
C TYR A 76 12.21 5.79 -0.24
N SER A 77 13.47 6.15 0.01
CA SER A 77 13.99 6.37 1.37
C SER A 77 13.28 7.50 2.09
N ALA A 78 12.93 8.59 1.37
CA ALA A 78 12.17 9.68 1.96
C ALA A 78 10.73 9.28 2.26
N LEU A 79 10.08 8.51 1.37
CA LEU A 79 8.73 7.98 1.58
C LEU A 79 8.69 6.92 2.70
N GLU A 80 9.71 6.07 2.78
CA GLU A 80 9.89 5.12 3.88
C GLU A 80 9.92 5.85 5.23
N ALA A 81 10.71 6.92 5.32
CA ALA A 81 10.83 7.69 6.55
C ALA A 81 9.49 8.33 6.98
N ASP A 82 8.69 8.84 6.03
CA ASP A 82 7.35 9.36 6.30
C ASP A 82 6.41 8.24 6.79
N LEU A 83 6.36 7.12 6.08
CA LEU A 83 5.53 5.96 6.46
C LEU A 83 5.90 5.44 7.85
N ARG A 84 7.19 5.33 8.15
CA ARG A 84 7.69 4.90 9.46
C ARG A 84 7.29 5.88 10.56
N ALA A 85 7.41 7.18 10.32
CA ALA A 85 7.02 8.21 11.28
C ALA A 85 5.52 8.12 11.62
N VAL A 86 4.65 8.02 10.59
CA VAL A 86 3.20 7.87 10.79
C VAL A 86 2.89 6.57 11.50
N ALA A 87 3.46 5.43 11.05
CA ALA A 87 3.21 4.13 11.65
C ALA A 87 3.63 4.07 13.13
N ASN A 88 4.74 4.72 13.49
CA ASN A 88 5.19 4.81 14.89
C ASN A 88 4.26 5.70 15.72
N HIS A 89 3.86 6.87 15.18
CA HIS A 89 3.00 7.82 15.88
C HIS A 89 1.65 7.20 16.27
N VAL A 90 1.05 6.41 15.36
CA VAL A 90 -0.27 5.79 15.61
C VAL A 90 -0.19 4.37 16.18
N GLY A 91 1.00 3.86 16.46
CA GLY A 91 1.19 2.48 16.93
C GLY A 91 0.67 1.44 15.93
N ALA A 92 0.81 1.69 14.62
CA ALA A 92 0.27 0.78 13.61
C ALA A 92 0.94 -0.59 13.68
N THR A 93 0.13 -1.66 13.75
CA THR A 93 0.57 -3.05 13.67
C THR A 93 0.32 -3.66 12.29
N GLN A 94 -0.44 -2.97 11.44
CA GLN A 94 -0.77 -3.39 10.09
C GLN A 94 -0.50 -2.26 9.09
N ALA A 95 -0.17 -2.61 7.86
CA ALA A 95 0.05 -1.63 6.80
C ALA A 95 -0.55 -2.06 5.46
N LEU A 96 -1.06 -1.06 4.72
CA LEU A 96 -1.46 -1.21 3.33
C LEU A 96 -0.76 -0.14 2.48
N GLY A 97 -0.12 -0.56 1.39
CA GLY A 97 0.49 0.32 0.40
C GLY A 97 -0.15 0.16 -0.97
N VAL A 98 -0.42 1.28 -1.65
CA VAL A 98 -0.95 1.32 -3.01
C VAL A 98 0.12 1.86 -3.94
N SER A 99 0.50 1.15 -4.99
CA SER A 99 1.44 1.59 -6.03
C SER A 99 2.75 2.15 -5.43
N MET A 100 3.01 3.45 -5.50
CA MET A 100 4.12 4.12 -4.83
C MET A 100 4.17 3.78 -3.32
N GLY A 101 3.02 3.76 -2.65
CA GLY A 101 2.91 3.38 -1.23
C GLY A 101 3.32 1.92 -0.99
N ALA A 102 3.08 1.01 -1.94
CA ALA A 102 3.59 -0.35 -1.87
C ALA A 102 5.12 -0.38 -1.96
N GLY A 103 5.73 0.46 -2.80
CA GLY A 103 7.17 0.63 -2.87
C GLY A 103 7.77 1.20 -1.57
N ALA A 104 7.13 2.23 -1.00
CA ALA A 104 7.55 2.79 0.30
C ALA A 104 7.48 1.73 1.43
N LEU A 105 6.45 0.89 1.40
CA LEU A 105 6.31 -0.23 2.34
C LEU A 105 7.41 -1.28 2.14
N CYS A 106 7.74 -1.64 0.89
CA CYS A 106 8.88 -2.52 0.60
C CYS A 106 10.21 -1.92 1.14
N ALA A 107 10.44 -0.62 0.93
CA ALA A 107 11.63 0.05 1.44
C ALA A 107 11.70 0.03 2.98
N LEU A 108 10.56 0.23 3.66
CA LEU A 108 10.49 0.12 5.13
C LEU A 108 10.80 -1.32 5.61
N LEU A 109 10.24 -2.31 4.94
CA LEU A 109 10.45 -3.72 5.31
C LEU A 109 11.87 -4.20 5.04
N ALA A 110 12.58 -3.61 4.08
CA ALA A 110 13.99 -3.91 3.84
C ALA A 110 14.89 -3.55 5.04
N VAL A 111 14.54 -2.49 5.79
CA VAL A 111 15.29 -2.06 6.98
C VAL A 111 14.64 -2.51 8.31
N SER A 112 13.37 -2.87 8.28
CA SER A 112 12.61 -3.27 9.47
C SER A 112 11.62 -4.41 9.13
N PRO A 113 12.10 -5.63 8.84
CA PRO A 113 11.28 -6.72 8.30
C PRO A 113 10.18 -7.22 9.26
N LEU A 114 10.32 -6.99 10.55
CA LEU A 114 9.37 -7.42 11.58
C LEU A 114 8.43 -6.29 12.06
N ARG A 115 8.35 -5.17 11.29
CA ARG A 115 7.65 -3.97 11.74
C ARG A 115 6.13 -4.14 11.85
N PHE A 116 5.54 -5.01 11.07
CA PHE A 116 4.09 -5.21 10.99
C PHE A 116 3.69 -6.66 11.20
N GLU A 117 2.48 -6.86 11.69
CA GLU A 117 1.86 -8.16 11.88
C GLU A 117 1.13 -8.66 10.62
N ARG A 118 0.60 -7.75 9.79
CA ARG A 118 -0.07 -8.04 8.51
C ARG A 118 0.20 -6.95 7.49
N LEU A 119 0.32 -7.35 6.24
CA LEU A 119 0.72 -6.48 5.14
C LEU A 119 -0.22 -6.64 3.94
N VAL A 120 -0.62 -5.53 3.33
CA VAL A 120 -1.34 -5.54 2.05
C VAL A 120 -0.60 -4.67 1.05
N PHE A 121 -0.32 -5.23 -0.10
CA PHE A 121 0.27 -4.53 -1.24
C PHE A 121 -0.74 -4.53 -2.38
N THR A 122 -1.14 -3.35 -2.82
CA THR A 122 -2.13 -3.18 -3.88
C THR A 122 -1.49 -2.51 -5.08
N LEU A 123 -1.57 -3.13 -6.24
CA LEU A 123 -1.01 -2.62 -7.49
C LEU A 123 0.47 -2.21 -7.36
N PRO A 124 1.39 -3.09 -6.94
CA PRO A 124 2.80 -2.74 -6.87
C PRO A 124 3.33 -2.40 -8.27
N ALA A 125 3.99 -1.24 -8.41
CA ALA A 125 4.42 -0.70 -9.70
C ALA A 125 5.87 -1.02 -10.04
N ALA A 126 6.73 -1.18 -9.02
CA ALA A 126 8.16 -1.50 -9.14
C ALA A 126 8.63 -2.26 -7.91
N LEU A 127 9.75 -2.99 -8.02
CA LEU A 127 10.32 -3.74 -6.90
C LEU A 127 11.84 -3.50 -6.80
N ASP A 128 12.67 -4.26 -7.52
CA ASP A 128 14.14 -4.17 -7.49
C ASP A 128 14.75 -3.76 -8.85
N ARG A 129 13.91 -3.33 -9.78
CA ARG A 129 14.32 -2.79 -11.08
C ARG A 129 13.59 -1.49 -11.36
N PRO A 130 14.29 -0.50 -11.93
CA PRO A 130 13.64 0.69 -12.44
C PRO A 130 12.59 0.34 -13.48
N ARG A 131 11.52 1.11 -13.55
CA ARG A 131 10.58 1.02 -14.67
C ARG A 131 11.25 1.56 -15.93
N THR A 132 11.14 0.83 -17.02
CA THR A 132 11.67 1.24 -18.34
C THR A 132 10.62 1.88 -19.23
N ASP A 133 9.36 1.66 -18.94
CA ASP A 133 8.21 2.17 -19.63
C ASP A 133 7.81 3.53 -19.05
N LYS A 134 7.82 4.53 -19.89
CA LYS A 134 7.43 5.93 -19.69
C LYS A 134 7.24 6.34 -18.24
N ALA A 135 8.25 7.03 -17.68
CA ALA A 135 8.03 7.87 -16.51
C ALA A 135 6.75 8.69 -16.74
N LEU A 136 5.81 8.64 -15.80
CA LEU A 136 4.75 9.62 -15.76
C LEU A 136 5.45 10.98 -15.76
N GLU A 137 5.20 11.80 -16.77
CA GLU A 137 5.87 13.09 -16.92
C GLU A 137 5.86 13.85 -15.59
N GLY A 138 7.06 14.18 -15.08
CA GLY A 138 7.24 14.92 -13.83
C GLY A 138 7.35 14.07 -12.55
N VAL A 139 7.36 12.74 -12.60
CA VAL A 139 7.54 11.88 -11.42
C VAL A 139 8.77 11.00 -11.59
N GLU A 140 9.94 11.54 -11.26
CA GLU A 140 11.21 10.78 -11.28
C GLU A 140 11.16 9.50 -10.42
N LEU A 141 10.36 9.50 -9.36
CA LEU A 141 10.16 8.35 -8.48
C LEU A 141 9.53 7.15 -9.23
N ALA A 142 8.68 7.37 -10.22
CA ALA A 142 8.06 6.30 -10.98
C ALA A 142 9.07 5.44 -11.74
N ALA A 143 10.24 6.02 -12.08
CA ALA A 143 11.34 5.32 -12.72
C ALA A 143 12.31 4.67 -11.71
N ALA A 144 12.21 4.95 -10.41
CA ALA A 144 13.08 4.40 -9.39
C ALA A 144 12.62 3.01 -8.93
N ALA A 145 13.56 2.18 -8.50
CA ALA A 145 13.25 0.94 -7.80
C ALA A 145 13.20 1.20 -6.28
N PRO A 146 12.19 0.68 -5.54
CA PRO A 146 12.14 0.80 -4.09
C PRO A 146 13.22 0.00 -3.36
N LEU A 147 13.75 -1.05 -3.99
CA LEU A 147 14.77 -1.95 -3.45
C LEU A 147 15.96 -2.04 -4.39
N THR A 148 17.14 -2.30 -3.86
CA THR A 148 18.33 -2.70 -4.63
C THR A 148 18.36 -4.22 -4.88
N ASP A 149 17.81 -5.00 -3.94
CA ASP A 149 17.67 -6.45 -4.02
C ASP A 149 16.40 -6.88 -3.28
N ARG A 150 15.48 -7.52 -3.99
CA ARG A 150 14.23 -8.04 -3.39
C ARG A 150 14.45 -9.20 -2.42
N ALA A 151 15.63 -9.84 -2.43
CA ALA A 151 15.93 -10.93 -1.51
C ALA A 151 15.86 -10.51 -0.03
N VAL A 152 16.01 -9.22 0.28
CA VAL A 152 15.83 -8.68 1.64
C VAL A 152 14.44 -8.94 2.21
N LEU A 153 13.42 -9.07 1.35
CA LEU A 153 12.03 -9.33 1.77
C LEU A 153 11.82 -10.75 2.31
N ARG A 154 12.76 -11.67 2.12
CA ARG A 154 12.69 -13.03 2.71
C ARG A 154 12.69 -13.03 4.24
N ALA A 155 13.18 -11.96 4.86
CA ALA A 155 13.16 -11.78 6.30
C ALA A 155 11.77 -11.32 6.85
N VAL A 156 10.84 -10.98 5.97
CA VAL A 156 9.48 -10.55 6.35
C VAL A 156 8.62 -11.76 6.58
N ILE A 157 8.40 -12.12 7.85
CA ILE A 157 7.60 -13.29 8.23
C ILE A 157 6.11 -12.99 8.39
N ALA A 158 5.72 -11.71 8.38
CA ALA A 158 4.32 -11.31 8.47
C ALA A 158 3.52 -11.85 7.29
N PRO A 159 2.29 -12.35 7.50
CA PRO A 159 1.37 -12.65 6.42
C PRO A 159 1.16 -11.44 5.51
N ALA A 160 1.20 -11.65 4.21
CA ALA A 160 1.05 -10.61 3.21
C ALA A 160 -0.02 -10.96 2.18
N LEU A 161 -0.84 -9.98 1.80
CA LEU A 161 -1.76 -10.06 0.67
C LEU A 161 -1.26 -9.11 -0.42
N VAL A 162 -0.98 -9.65 -1.59
CA VAL A 162 -0.59 -8.89 -2.79
C VAL A 162 -1.77 -8.91 -3.75
N ILE A 163 -2.22 -7.73 -4.18
CA ILE A 163 -3.36 -7.58 -5.09
C ILE A 163 -2.90 -6.90 -6.37
N ALA A 164 -3.12 -7.55 -7.50
CA ALA A 164 -2.85 -7.05 -8.84
C ALA A 164 -4.13 -7.02 -9.67
N GLN A 165 -4.09 -6.38 -10.83
CA GLN A 165 -5.15 -6.36 -11.83
C GLN A 165 -4.55 -6.69 -13.20
N GLU A 166 -5.25 -7.52 -13.96
CA GLU A 166 -4.88 -7.79 -15.35
C GLU A 166 -5.04 -6.55 -16.23
N GLN A 167 -4.25 -6.49 -17.30
CA GLN A 167 -4.29 -5.44 -18.31
C GLN A 167 -4.09 -4.02 -17.76
N ASP A 168 -3.37 -3.88 -16.64
CA ASP A 168 -2.94 -2.60 -16.10
C ASP A 168 -1.48 -2.33 -16.53
N PRO A 169 -1.26 -1.44 -17.52
CA PRO A 169 0.09 -1.18 -18.02
C PRO A 169 0.97 -0.41 -17.01
N GLU A 170 0.35 0.28 -16.04
CA GLU A 170 1.08 1.01 -15.00
C GLU A 170 1.51 0.09 -13.86
N HIS A 171 0.81 -1.03 -13.66
CA HIS A 171 1.05 -1.98 -12.58
C HIS A 171 1.09 -3.41 -13.13
N PRO A 172 2.14 -3.78 -13.87
CA PRO A 172 2.23 -5.09 -14.51
C PRO A 172 2.13 -6.24 -13.49
N VAL A 173 1.31 -7.25 -13.79
CA VAL A 173 1.06 -8.39 -12.89
C VAL A 173 2.36 -9.07 -12.46
N TRP A 174 3.37 -9.16 -13.36
CA TRP A 174 4.65 -9.79 -13.04
C TRP A 174 5.39 -9.12 -11.85
N VAL A 175 5.16 -7.81 -11.59
CA VAL A 175 5.73 -7.14 -10.41
C VAL A 175 5.10 -7.69 -9.13
N ALA A 176 3.78 -7.87 -9.13
CA ALA A 176 3.06 -8.46 -8.01
C ALA A 176 3.45 -9.94 -7.78
N GLU A 177 3.64 -10.69 -8.86
CA GLU A 177 4.12 -12.08 -8.79
C GLU A 177 5.52 -12.15 -8.16
N GLN A 178 6.44 -11.28 -8.59
CA GLN A 178 7.79 -11.22 -8.01
C GLN A 178 7.76 -10.79 -6.54
N LEU A 179 6.92 -9.82 -6.18
CA LEU A 179 6.76 -9.39 -4.79
C LEU A 179 6.22 -10.55 -3.94
N ALA A 180 5.16 -11.22 -4.38
CA ALA A 180 4.59 -12.36 -3.67
C ALA A 180 5.61 -13.51 -3.52
N ALA A 181 6.39 -13.82 -4.56
CA ALA A 181 7.44 -14.83 -4.51
C ALA A 181 8.62 -14.47 -3.60
N SER A 182 8.80 -13.18 -3.27
CA SER A 182 9.86 -12.70 -2.39
C SER A 182 9.47 -12.71 -0.91
N LEU A 183 8.19 -12.79 -0.60
CA LEU A 183 7.62 -12.79 0.76
C LEU A 183 7.23 -14.21 1.16
N PRO A 184 7.80 -14.79 2.25
CA PRO A 184 7.58 -16.19 2.61
C PRO A 184 6.11 -16.58 2.85
N ASN A 185 5.31 -15.64 3.36
CA ASN A 185 3.91 -15.86 3.75
C ASN A 185 2.94 -14.99 2.93
N ALA A 186 3.23 -14.82 1.63
CA ALA A 186 2.37 -14.03 0.76
C ALA A 186 1.31 -14.87 0.05
N ARG A 187 0.14 -14.25 -0.16
CA ARG A 187 -0.91 -14.67 -1.07
C ARG A 187 -1.07 -13.62 -2.17
N LEU A 188 -1.12 -14.05 -3.42
CA LEU A 188 -1.39 -13.21 -4.57
C LEU A 188 -2.85 -13.37 -5.02
N GLU A 189 -3.51 -12.25 -5.26
CA GLU A 189 -4.84 -12.17 -5.88
C GLU A 189 -4.73 -11.31 -7.14
N VAL A 190 -5.12 -11.85 -8.28
CA VAL A 190 -5.14 -11.14 -9.55
C VAL A 190 -6.58 -10.93 -9.97
N LEU A 191 -6.98 -9.68 -10.07
CA LEU A 191 -8.34 -9.28 -10.45
C LEU A 191 -8.44 -9.06 -11.95
N ALA A 192 -9.62 -9.35 -12.50
CA ALA A 192 -9.92 -9.05 -13.89
C ALA A 192 -9.83 -7.54 -14.20
N PRO A 193 -9.69 -7.13 -15.47
CA PRO A 193 -9.62 -5.72 -15.85
C PRO A 193 -10.87 -4.92 -15.46
N GLY A 194 -10.72 -3.60 -15.23
CA GLY A 194 -11.87 -2.71 -15.05
C GLY A 194 -11.76 -1.69 -13.92
N GLY A 195 -10.57 -1.50 -13.37
CA GLY A 195 -10.30 -0.54 -12.30
C GLY A 195 -10.65 -1.09 -10.91
N ILE A 196 -9.62 -1.21 -10.08
CA ILE A 196 -9.67 -1.92 -8.81
C ILE A 196 -10.72 -1.36 -7.82
N LEU A 197 -10.96 -0.05 -7.84
CA LEU A 197 -11.98 0.61 -7.02
C LEU A 197 -13.27 0.93 -7.79
N VAL A 198 -13.32 0.64 -9.09
CA VAL A 198 -14.51 0.87 -9.92
C VAL A 198 -15.34 -0.41 -10.00
N ARG A 199 -14.80 -1.46 -10.65
CA ARG A 199 -15.49 -2.75 -10.80
C ARG A 199 -15.35 -3.67 -9.60
N HIS A 200 -14.23 -3.59 -8.87
CA HIS A 200 -13.87 -4.57 -7.84
C HIS A 200 -14.02 -4.03 -6.41
N ARG A 201 -14.76 -2.92 -6.21
CA ARG A 201 -14.89 -2.30 -4.88
C ARG A 201 -15.37 -3.26 -3.79
N ALA A 202 -16.35 -4.11 -4.08
CA ALA A 202 -16.87 -5.10 -3.13
C ALA A 202 -15.81 -6.17 -2.83
N ALA A 203 -15.19 -6.74 -3.87
CA ALA A 203 -14.12 -7.73 -3.74
C ALA A 203 -12.92 -7.16 -2.96
N MET A 204 -12.52 -5.92 -3.23
CA MET A 204 -11.44 -5.25 -2.48
C MET A 204 -11.77 -5.11 -1.00
N ARG A 205 -13.02 -4.74 -0.68
CA ARG A 205 -13.48 -4.64 0.71
C ARG A 205 -13.40 -5.99 1.43
N GLU A 206 -13.84 -7.05 0.76
CA GLU A 206 -13.84 -8.42 1.31
C GLU A 206 -12.43 -8.97 1.45
N LEU A 207 -11.60 -8.84 0.42
CA LEU A 207 -10.22 -9.32 0.42
C LEU A 207 -9.39 -8.62 1.51
N ILE A 208 -9.38 -7.29 1.52
CA ILE A 208 -8.59 -6.49 2.45
C ILE A 208 -9.15 -6.60 3.86
N GLY A 209 -10.46 -6.42 4.02
CA GLY A 209 -11.12 -6.51 5.33
C GLY A 209 -10.98 -7.90 5.93
N GLY A 210 -11.28 -8.96 5.19
CA GLY A 210 -11.13 -10.33 5.64
C GLY A 210 -9.68 -10.62 6.04
N PHE A 211 -8.72 -10.23 5.24
CA PHE A 211 -7.30 -10.47 5.51
C PHE A 211 -6.80 -9.70 6.75
N LEU A 212 -7.02 -8.38 6.81
CA LEU A 212 -6.53 -7.56 7.92
C LEU A 212 -7.26 -7.82 9.24
N ASN A 213 -8.53 -8.21 9.19
CA ASN A 213 -9.31 -8.56 10.39
C ASN A 213 -9.00 -9.99 10.92
N GLY A 214 -8.11 -10.72 10.26
CA GLY A 214 -7.71 -12.05 10.72
C GLY A 214 -8.68 -13.18 10.37
N ALA A 215 -9.64 -12.95 9.48
CA ALA A 215 -10.50 -14.02 8.97
C ALA A 215 -9.64 -15.03 8.18
N THR A 216 -9.71 -16.30 8.57
CA THR A 216 -9.17 -17.40 7.76
C THR A 216 -9.93 -17.41 6.43
N PRO A 217 -9.28 -17.54 5.27
CA PRO A 217 -9.99 -17.61 4.00
C PRO A 217 -10.99 -18.76 4.05
N SER A 218 -12.29 -18.47 3.90
CA SER A 218 -13.24 -19.52 3.55
C SER A 218 -12.81 -20.07 2.19
N THR A 219 -12.40 -21.33 2.16
CA THR A 219 -12.23 -22.10 0.92
C THR A 219 -13.59 -22.13 0.24
N VAL A 220 -13.82 -21.25 -0.71
CA VAL A 220 -14.94 -21.38 -1.65
C VAL A 220 -14.58 -22.58 -2.52
N VAL A 221 -15.11 -23.73 -2.15
CA VAL A 221 -15.13 -24.91 -3.03
C VAL A 221 -16.06 -24.52 -4.17
N PRO A 222 -15.60 -24.51 -5.43
CA PRO A 222 -16.51 -24.31 -6.55
C PRO A 222 -17.51 -25.47 -6.52
N SER A 223 -18.80 -25.13 -6.38
CA SER A 223 -19.89 -26.09 -6.47
C SER A 223 -19.85 -26.73 -7.86
N GLY A 224 -19.37 -27.96 -7.90
CA GLY A 224 -19.35 -28.77 -9.11
C GLY A 224 -20.77 -28.85 -9.70
N GLN A 225 -20.90 -28.51 -10.96
CA GLN A 225 -22.06 -28.80 -11.75
C GLN A 225 -22.24 -30.33 -11.81
N HIS A 226 -23.18 -30.86 -11.07
CA HIS A 226 -23.69 -32.19 -11.34
C HIS A 226 -24.51 -32.11 -12.63
N GLY A 227 -23.88 -32.51 -13.73
CA GLY A 227 -24.57 -32.90 -14.93
C GLY A 227 -25.39 -34.16 -14.62
N THR A 228 -26.68 -34.05 -14.70
CA THR A 228 -27.62 -35.18 -14.83
C THR A 228 -27.68 -35.58 -16.30
N MET A 229 -27.51 -36.85 -16.54
CA MET A 229 -27.76 -37.56 -17.78
C MET A 229 -29.19 -37.38 -18.27
#